data_efdff4bd47dcecd2c26c70f64f0ed3bd
#
_entry.id   efdff4bd47dcecd2c26c70f64f0ed3bd
#
_cell.length_a   1.000
_cell.length_b   1.000
_cell.length_c   1.000
_cell.angle_alpha   90.00
_cell.angle_beta   90.00
_cell.angle_gamma   90.00
#
_symmetry.space_group_name_H-M   'P 1'
#
loop_
_entity.id
_entity.type
_entity.pdbx_description
1 polymer ?
#
loop_
_entity_poly.entity_id
_entity_poly.type
_entity_poly.pdbx_seq_one_letter_code
_entity_poly.pdbx_strand_id
1 'polypeptide(L)'
;LIPTKAAINLCRERHIPYWIGSMVESGVSKMLHVQLSALGDSYMAGDLSDSNRYFGQDLIFPDLTFKDGVMHVPDGDGLGVTVFDDRLEAYCVEKRTL
;
A
#
# COMPACT_ATOMS: atom_id res chain seq x y z
N LEU A 1 -7.06 8.07 -3.23
CA LEU A 1 -5.83 8.51 -3.90
C LEU A 1 -5.79 10.01 -4.20
N ILE A 2 -6.78 10.57 -4.89
CA ILE A 2 -6.78 12.00 -5.26
C ILE A 2 -6.71 12.92 -4.04
N PRO A 3 -7.54 12.77 -2.99
CA PRO A 3 -7.42 13.57 -1.77
C PRO A 3 -6.07 13.42 -1.07
N THR A 4 -5.51 12.22 -1.05
CA THR A 4 -4.20 11.95 -0.43
C THR A 4 -3.08 12.72 -1.15
N LYS A 5 -3.07 12.69 -2.49
CA LYS A 5 -2.09 13.47 -3.27
C LYS A 5 -2.25 14.97 -3.05
N ALA A 6 -3.48 15.47 -2.95
CA ALA A 6 -3.74 16.87 -2.65
C ALA A 6 -3.22 17.26 -1.26
N ALA A 7 -3.42 16.40 -0.25
CA ALA A 7 -2.89 16.60 1.09
C ALA A 7 -1.35 16.59 1.11
N ILE A 8 -0.70 15.66 0.42
CA ILE A 8 0.76 15.61 0.27
C ILE A 8 1.27 16.91 -0.36
N ASN A 9 0.67 17.37 -1.44
CA ASN A 9 1.07 18.61 -2.10
C ASN A 9 0.91 19.81 -1.18
N LEU A 10 -0.18 19.90 -0.42
CA LEU A 10 -0.39 20.96 0.56
C LEU A 10 0.68 20.92 1.67
N CYS A 11 1.03 19.72 2.16
CA CYS A 11 2.12 19.55 3.13
C CYS A 11 3.45 20.09 2.58
N ARG A 12 3.78 19.77 1.33
CA ARG A 12 4.97 20.27 0.65
C ARG A 12 4.99 21.79 0.55
N GLU A 13 3.91 22.38 0.04
CA GLU A 13 3.76 23.84 -0.11
C GLU A 13 3.87 24.59 1.22
N ARG A 14 3.42 23.97 2.30
CA ARG A 14 3.39 24.56 3.64
C ARG A 14 4.56 24.15 4.53
N HIS A 15 5.49 23.34 4.01
CA HIS A 15 6.60 22.76 4.77
C HIS A 15 6.16 22.00 6.02
N ILE A 16 5.00 21.31 5.93
CA ILE A 16 4.46 20.48 6.99
C ILE A 16 5.04 19.07 6.85
N PRO A 17 5.74 18.56 7.89
CA PRO A 17 6.23 17.18 7.88
C PRO A 17 5.06 16.18 7.78
N TYR A 18 5.21 15.14 6.98
CA TYR A 18 4.22 14.08 6.86
C TYR A 18 4.89 12.71 6.73
N TRP A 19 4.14 11.67 6.91
CA TRP A 19 4.52 10.29 6.68
C TRP A 19 3.29 9.47 6.27
N ILE A 20 3.52 8.30 5.70
CA ILE A 20 2.46 7.41 5.25
C ILE A 20 2.31 6.28 6.26
N GLY A 21 1.15 6.18 6.88
CA GLY A 21 0.78 5.10 7.79
C GLY A 21 -0.03 4.03 7.10
N SER A 22 -0.21 2.89 7.79
CA SER A 22 -1.02 1.76 7.35
C SER A 22 -1.84 1.23 8.52
N MET A 23 -2.82 0.42 8.20
CA MET A 23 -3.69 -0.29 9.14
C MET A 23 -3.66 -1.80 8.82
N VAL A 24 -4.64 -2.53 9.34
CA VAL A 24 -4.88 -3.93 8.95
C VAL A 24 -5.55 -3.94 7.58
N GLU A 25 -4.75 -4.05 6.55
CA GLU A 25 -5.16 -3.91 5.15
C GLU A 25 -4.58 -5.05 4.31
N SER A 26 -5.25 -5.35 3.18
CA SER A 26 -4.67 -6.25 2.19
C SER A 26 -3.52 -5.58 1.43
N GLY A 27 -2.73 -6.36 0.74
CA GLY A 27 -1.60 -5.90 -0.06
C GLY A 27 -1.99 -4.89 -1.13
N VAL A 28 -3.23 -4.90 -1.61
CA VAL A 28 -3.73 -3.90 -2.58
C VAL A 28 -3.61 -2.48 -2.01
N SER A 29 -4.15 -2.27 -0.81
CA SER A 29 -4.09 -0.97 -0.15
C SER A 29 -2.67 -0.63 0.32
N LYS A 30 -1.97 -1.59 0.90
CA LYS A 30 -0.59 -1.42 1.34
C LYS A 30 0.35 -1.04 0.20
N MET A 31 0.19 -1.64 -0.98
CA MET A 31 1.01 -1.30 -2.13
C MET A 31 0.81 0.15 -2.58
N LEU A 32 -0.43 0.65 -2.50
CA LEU A 32 -0.68 2.07 -2.71
C LEU A 32 0.07 2.96 -1.71
N HIS A 33 0.10 2.56 -0.43
CA HIS A 33 0.85 3.29 0.60
C HIS A 33 2.36 3.24 0.37
N VAL A 34 2.89 2.11 -0.09
CA VAL A 34 4.30 1.98 -0.49
C VAL A 34 4.63 2.95 -1.62
N GLN A 35 3.80 3.01 -2.66
CA GLN A 35 4.01 3.94 -3.78
C GLN A 35 3.92 5.41 -3.35
N LEU A 36 2.99 5.73 -2.44
CA LEU A 36 2.90 7.08 -1.88
C LEU A 36 4.13 7.44 -1.04
N SER A 37 4.65 6.49 -0.26
CA SER A 37 5.89 6.67 0.52
C SER A 37 7.12 6.87 -0.39
N ALA A 38 7.13 6.26 -1.57
CA ALA A 38 8.20 6.38 -2.55
C ALA A 38 8.24 7.74 -3.28
N LEU A 39 7.30 8.63 -3.03
CA LEU A 39 7.35 10.01 -3.55
C LEU A 39 8.53 10.84 -3.00
N GLY A 40 9.24 10.33 -2.00
CA GLY A 40 10.60 10.72 -1.66
C GLY A 40 10.77 11.91 -0.73
N ASP A 41 9.69 12.47 -0.18
CA ASP A 41 9.74 13.61 0.73
C ASP A 41 8.97 13.39 2.04
N SER A 42 8.72 12.15 2.36
CA SER A 42 8.20 11.75 3.67
C SER A 42 9.19 12.12 4.77
N TYR A 43 8.72 12.71 5.85
CA TYR A 43 9.55 13.15 6.99
C TYR A 43 10.26 11.98 7.68
N MET A 44 9.61 10.84 7.75
CA MET A 44 10.12 9.64 8.40
C MET A 44 9.65 8.39 7.65
N ALA A 45 10.23 7.25 8.03
CA ALA A 45 9.78 5.95 7.53
C ALA A 45 8.29 5.75 7.79
N GLY A 46 7.59 5.14 6.82
CA GLY A 46 6.19 4.79 6.96
C GLY A 46 5.97 3.68 8.00
N ASP A 47 4.78 3.65 8.57
CA ASP A 47 4.31 2.54 9.43
C ASP A 47 3.65 1.48 8.56
N LEU A 48 4.47 0.75 7.81
CA LEU A 48 4.04 -0.29 6.89
C LEU A 48 4.54 -1.66 7.38
N SER A 49 3.77 -2.69 7.11
CA SER A 49 4.10 -4.06 7.48
C SER A 49 3.97 -5.03 6.32
N ASP A 50 4.65 -6.16 6.41
CA ASP A 50 4.53 -7.25 5.46
C ASP A 50 3.08 -7.69 5.28
N SER A 51 2.73 -8.14 4.07
CA SER A 51 1.43 -8.71 3.77
C SER A 51 1.05 -9.86 4.69
N ASN A 52 2.01 -10.75 4.93
CA ASN A 52 1.81 -11.98 5.70
C ASN A 52 1.64 -11.75 7.22
N ARG A 53 1.71 -10.51 7.67
CA ARG A 53 1.48 -10.22 9.10
C ARG A 53 0.03 -10.49 9.52
N TYR A 54 -0.92 -10.29 8.62
CA TYR A 54 -2.36 -10.39 8.91
C TYR A 54 -3.06 -11.48 8.12
N PHE A 55 -2.48 -11.89 6.99
CA PHE A 55 -3.02 -12.92 6.11
C PHE A 55 -2.04 -14.05 6.01
N GLY A 56 -2.52 -15.29 6.05
CA GLY A 56 -1.67 -16.46 5.75
C GLY A 56 -1.17 -16.44 4.31
N GLN A 57 -1.96 -15.86 3.42
CA GLN A 57 -1.63 -15.57 2.03
C GLN A 57 -2.39 -14.31 1.60
N ASP A 58 -1.68 -13.28 1.19
CA ASP A 58 -2.31 -12.04 0.75
C ASP A 58 -2.95 -12.17 -0.63
N LEU A 59 -3.78 -11.22 -0.99
CA LEU A 59 -4.54 -11.17 -2.24
C LEU A 59 -3.68 -10.89 -3.48
N ILE A 60 -2.46 -10.39 -3.30
CA ILE A 60 -1.59 -9.88 -4.37
C ILE A 60 -0.40 -10.77 -4.67
N PHE A 61 0.20 -10.53 -5.85
CA PHE A 61 1.53 -11.01 -6.21
C PHE A 61 2.28 -9.91 -6.99
N PRO A 62 3.59 -9.69 -6.74
CA PRO A 62 4.37 -10.30 -5.66
C PRO A 62 3.88 -9.90 -4.27
N ASP A 63 4.18 -10.74 -3.27
CA ASP A 63 3.89 -10.44 -1.88
C ASP A 63 4.67 -9.22 -1.43
N LEU A 64 4.04 -8.40 -0.62
CA LEU A 64 4.65 -7.23 -0.01
C LEU A 64 5.56 -7.68 1.13
N THR A 65 6.87 -7.55 0.93
CA THR A 65 7.88 -8.01 1.89
C THR A 65 8.93 -6.95 2.13
N PHE A 66 9.22 -6.66 3.38
CA PHE A 66 10.32 -5.79 3.77
C PHE A 66 11.59 -6.59 4.01
N LYS A 67 12.70 -6.10 3.46
CA LYS A 67 14.03 -6.61 3.75
C LYS A 67 14.87 -5.48 4.32
N ASP A 68 15.38 -5.69 5.52
CA ASP A 68 16.20 -4.70 6.24
C ASP A 68 15.51 -3.31 6.35
N GLY A 69 14.20 -3.30 6.54
CA GLY A 69 13.41 -2.08 6.63
C GLY A 69 13.13 -1.40 5.29
N VAL A 70 13.52 -2.01 4.18
CA VAL A 70 13.34 -1.47 2.83
C VAL A 70 12.39 -2.35 2.03
N MET A 71 11.55 -1.73 1.22
CA MET A 71 10.72 -2.37 0.23
C MET A 71 10.95 -1.75 -1.14
N HIS A 72 11.05 -2.61 -2.15
CA HIS A 72 11.10 -2.17 -3.53
C HIS A 72 9.69 -1.94 -4.07
N VAL A 73 9.48 -0.78 -4.68
CA VAL A 73 8.26 -0.52 -5.45
C VAL A 73 8.33 -1.35 -6.73
N PRO A 74 7.35 -2.23 -7.03
CA PRO A 74 7.37 -3.02 -8.25
C PRO A 74 7.34 -2.16 -9.50
N ASP A 75 8.11 -2.57 -10.51
CA ASP A 75 8.04 -2.00 -11.84
C ASP A 75 6.84 -2.59 -12.58
N GLY A 76 5.89 -1.76 -12.95
CA GLY A 76 4.70 -2.19 -13.69
C GLY A 76 3.60 -1.14 -13.68
N ASP A 77 2.61 -1.34 -14.54
CA ASP A 77 1.48 -0.44 -14.62
C ASP A 77 0.59 -0.50 -13.36
N GLY A 78 -0.04 0.62 -13.03
CA GLY A 78 -0.95 0.73 -11.89
C GLY A 78 -0.22 0.56 -10.56
N LEU A 79 -0.59 -0.44 -9.77
CA LEU A 79 0.06 -0.77 -8.50
C LEU A 79 1.29 -1.67 -8.66
N GLY A 80 1.58 -2.16 -9.88
CA GLY A 80 2.67 -3.08 -10.14
C GLY A 80 2.46 -4.48 -9.53
N VAL A 81 1.24 -4.83 -9.19
CA VAL A 81 0.88 -6.13 -8.62
C VAL A 81 -0.34 -6.74 -9.31
N THR A 82 -0.43 -8.06 -9.28
CA THR A 82 -1.60 -8.80 -9.73
C THR A 82 -2.45 -9.20 -8.53
N VAL A 83 -3.76 -9.01 -8.63
CA VAL A 83 -4.72 -9.51 -7.64
C VAL A 83 -5.21 -10.89 -8.10
N PHE A 84 -5.25 -11.86 -7.21
CA PHE A 84 -5.74 -13.21 -7.49
C PHE A 84 -7.20 -13.35 -7.09
N ASP A 85 -8.06 -13.65 -8.06
CA ASP A 85 -9.50 -13.79 -7.85
C ASP A 85 -9.85 -14.94 -6.91
N ASP A 86 -9.14 -16.06 -6.99
CA ASP A 86 -9.32 -17.20 -6.10
C ASP A 86 -9.02 -16.86 -4.63
N ARG A 87 -7.98 -16.10 -4.39
CA ARG A 87 -7.66 -15.59 -3.04
C ARG A 87 -8.70 -14.59 -2.55
N LEU A 88 -9.15 -13.70 -3.44
CA LEU A 88 -10.20 -12.74 -3.12
C LEU A 88 -11.49 -13.47 -2.75
N GLU A 89 -11.88 -14.49 -3.49
CA GLU A 89 -13.07 -15.31 -3.20
C GLU A 89 -12.93 -16.08 -1.87
N ALA A 90 -11.74 -16.60 -1.55
CA ALA A 90 -11.50 -17.31 -0.29
C ALA A 90 -11.72 -16.42 0.96
N TYR A 91 -11.48 -15.12 0.86
CA TYR A 91 -11.71 -14.17 1.96
C TYR A 91 -13.02 -13.40 1.84
N CYS A 92 -13.80 -13.63 0.79
CA CYS A 92 -15.05 -12.92 0.54
C CYS A 92 -16.15 -13.38 1.51
N VAL A 93 -16.64 -12.49 2.35
CA VAL A 93 -17.75 -12.75 3.28
C VAL A 93 -19.09 -12.28 2.73
N GLU A 94 -19.11 -11.35 1.80
CA GLU A 94 -20.32 -10.83 1.15
C GLU A 94 -19.98 -10.28 -0.24
N LYS A 95 -20.80 -10.62 -1.24
CA LYS A 95 -20.67 -10.11 -2.61
C LYS A 95 -21.94 -9.36 -3.00
N ARG A 96 -21.80 -8.12 -3.41
CA ARG A 96 -22.91 -7.30 -3.94
C ARG A 96 -22.58 -6.86 -5.36
N THR A 97 -23.56 -6.98 -6.24
CA THR A 97 -23.49 -6.40 -7.60
C THR A 97 -24.13 -5.02 -7.56
N LEU A 98 -23.42 -4.01 -8.04
CA LEU A 98 -23.90 -2.64 -8.18
C LEU A 98 -24.63 -2.48 -9.50
#